data_69ddfcd0293b31640c1b49c858582ce8
#
_entry.id   69ddfcd0293b31640c1b49c858582ce8
#
_cell.length_a   1.000
_cell.length_b   1.000
_cell.length_c   1.000
_cell.angle_alpha   90.00
_cell.angle_beta   90.00
_cell.angle_gamma   90.00
#
_symmetry.space_group_name_H-M   'P 1'
#
loop_
_entity.id
_entity.type
_entity.pdbx_description
1 polymer ?
#
loop_
_entity_poly.entity_id
_entity_poly.type
_entity_poly.pdbx_seq_one_letter_code
_entity_poly.pdbx_strand_id
1 'polypeptide(L)'
;AGGEGHDVVLVEIGGTVGDIESLPFLEAIRQMAVEIGREHTLFMHLTLVPYMAAAGEVKTKPTQHSVKELLSIGIQPDILICRSDRAVPANERAKIALFCNVPEKAVISLKDVDSIYKIPGLLKSQGLDDYICKRFSLNCPEANLSEWEQVIFEEANPVSEVTIGMVGKYIELPDAYKSVIEALKHGGLKNRVSVNIKLIDSQDVETRGVEILKGLDAILVPGGFGYRGVEGMITTARFARENNIPYLGICLGMQVALIDYARHVANMENANSTEFVPDCKYPVVALITEWRDENGNVEVRSEKSDLGGTMRLGAQQCQLVDDSLVRQLYNAPTIVERHRHRYEVNNMLLKQIEDAGLRVAGRSGRSEEHTSEL
;
A
#
# COMPACT_ATOMS: atom_id res chain seq x y z
N ALA A 1 2.78 13.05 18.12
CA ALA A 1 1.37 12.89 17.74
C ALA A 1 1.09 11.45 17.30
N GLY A 2 1.07 10.47 18.02
CA GLY A 2 0.78 9.07 17.63
C GLY A 2 0.81 8.13 18.83
N GLY A 3 1.16 8.64 20.02
CA GLY A 3 1.38 7.80 21.17
C GLY A 3 0.24 7.78 22.21
N GLU A 4 -0.85 8.51 22.00
CA GLU A 4 -1.96 8.47 22.96
C GLU A 4 -2.63 7.09 22.99
N GLY A 5 -2.56 6.43 24.14
CA GLY A 5 -3.18 5.13 24.38
C GLY A 5 -2.37 3.91 23.91
N HIS A 6 -1.11 4.09 23.53
CA HIS A 6 -0.22 2.98 23.14
C HIS A 6 0.94 2.82 24.11
N ASP A 7 1.28 1.57 24.46
CA ASP A 7 2.42 1.26 25.35
C ASP A 7 3.76 1.40 24.61
N VAL A 8 3.78 1.13 23.29
CA VAL A 8 4.97 1.20 22.44
C VAL A 8 4.63 1.85 21.12
N VAL A 9 5.50 2.74 20.65
CA VAL A 9 5.40 3.39 19.33
C VAL A 9 6.66 3.07 18.54
N LEU A 10 6.48 2.53 17.32
CA LEU A 10 7.56 2.29 16.36
C LEU A 10 7.64 3.45 15.37
N VAL A 11 8.81 4.06 15.24
CA VAL A 11 9.07 5.15 14.29
C VAL A 11 10.18 4.71 13.35
N GLU A 12 9.87 4.67 12.05
CA GLU A 12 10.85 4.41 11.00
C GLU A 12 11.32 5.72 10.39
N ILE A 13 12.65 5.89 10.27
CA ILE A 13 13.28 6.95 9.51
C ILE A 13 13.95 6.29 8.32
N GLY A 14 13.42 6.57 7.14
CA GLY A 14 13.94 6.05 5.88
C GLY A 14 15.20 6.77 5.42
N GLY A 15 15.85 6.21 4.40
CA GLY A 15 17.10 6.71 3.82
C GLY A 15 18.35 6.17 4.52
N THR A 16 19.49 6.56 4.00
CA THR A 16 20.80 6.19 4.55
C THR A 16 21.23 7.22 5.59
N VAL A 17 21.80 6.78 6.71
CA VAL A 17 22.38 7.70 7.70
C VAL A 17 23.48 8.52 7.05
N GLY A 18 23.34 9.84 7.11
CA GLY A 18 24.20 10.79 6.42
C GLY A 18 23.56 11.48 5.22
N ASP A 19 22.40 10.99 4.76
CA ASP A 19 21.64 11.68 3.72
C ASP A 19 21.05 12.99 4.25
N ILE A 20 21.11 14.04 3.44
CA ILE A 20 20.73 15.41 3.85
C ILE A 20 19.25 15.48 4.25
N GLU A 21 18.38 14.80 3.53
CA GLU A 21 16.94 14.79 3.77
C GLU A 21 16.53 14.10 5.08
N SER A 22 17.35 13.20 5.63
CA SER A 22 17.07 12.51 6.89
C SER A 22 17.54 13.28 8.14
N LEU A 23 18.47 14.23 8.00
CA LEU A 23 19.08 14.96 9.12
C LEU A 23 18.07 15.63 10.07
N PRO A 24 17.00 16.34 9.63
CA PRO A 24 16.04 16.94 10.53
C PRO A 24 15.30 15.92 11.39
N PHE A 25 15.02 14.74 10.84
CA PHE A 25 14.35 13.66 11.57
C PHE A 25 15.28 13.02 12.59
N LEU A 26 16.53 12.81 12.23
CA LEU A 26 17.55 12.27 13.14
C LEU A 26 17.80 13.23 14.32
N GLU A 27 17.89 14.53 14.06
CA GLU A 27 18.00 15.53 15.12
C GLU A 27 16.76 15.55 16.03
N ALA A 28 15.55 15.44 15.46
CA ALA A 28 14.31 15.40 16.23
C ALA A 28 14.27 14.19 17.18
N ILE A 29 14.61 12.99 16.73
CA ILE A 29 14.62 11.79 17.60
C ILE A 29 15.73 11.83 18.64
N ARG A 30 16.88 12.45 18.29
CA ARG A 30 17.96 12.66 19.25
C ARG A 30 17.50 13.56 20.41
N GLN A 31 16.85 14.68 20.10
CA GLN A 31 16.30 15.60 21.10
C GLN A 31 15.19 14.93 21.92
N MET A 32 14.27 14.25 21.26
CA MET A 32 13.19 13.51 21.94
C MET A 32 13.74 12.49 22.95
N ALA A 33 14.81 11.78 22.61
CA ALA A 33 15.44 10.84 23.53
C ALA A 33 16.04 11.51 24.79
N VAL A 34 16.45 12.77 24.68
CA VAL A 34 16.91 13.55 25.83
C VAL A 34 15.72 14.02 26.67
N GLU A 35 14.63 14.45 26.03
CA GLU A 35 13.45 14.97 26.72
C GLU A 35 12.69 13.91 27.49
N ILE A 36 12.44 12.73 26.88
CA ILE A 36 11.63 11.66 27.49
C ILE A 36 12.46 10.61 28.23
N GLY A 37 13.77 10.67 28.12
CA GLY A 37 14.71 9.76 28.80
C GLY A 37 15.08 8.54 27.99
N ARG A 38 16.29 8.06 28.21
CA ARG A 38 16.84 6.88 27.53
C ARG A 38 16.15 5.58 27.94
N GLU A 39 15.50 5.55 29.09
CA GLU A 39 14.69 4.44 29.58
C GLU A 39 13.42 4.23 28.76
N HIS A 40 12.93 5.30 28.11
CA HIS A 40 11.73 5.28 27.25
C HIS A 40 12.04 5.29 25.77
N THR A 41 13.32 5.25 25.38
CA THR A 41 13.75 5.25 23.99
C THR A 41 14.71 4.11 23.68
N LEU A 42 14.60 3.58 22.46
CA LEU A 42 15.50 2.56 21.94
C LEU A 42 15.80 2.86 20.47
N PHE A 43 17.07 2.92 20.16
CA PHE A 43 17.53 3.12 18.77
C PHE A 43 17.96 1.79 18.15
N MET A 44 17.22 1.36 17.14
CA MET A 44 17.53 0.18 16.34
C MET A 44 18.04 0.63 14.98
N HIS A 45 19.26 0.25 14.65
CA HIS A 45 19.90 0.66 13.40
C HIS A 45 20.02 -0.54 12.46
N LEU A 46 19.38 -0.42 11.28
CA LEU A 46 19.46 -1.42 10.21
C LEU A 46 20.66 -1.13 9.33
N THR A 47 21.56 -2.10 9.16
CA THR A 47 22.79 -1.97 8.38
C THR A 47 22.95 -3.10 7.38
N LEU A 48 23.78 -2.87 6.36
CA LEU A 48 24.17 -3.89 5.39
C LEU A 48 25.54 -4.50 5.74
N VAL A 49 25.59 -5.83 5.75
CA VAL A 49 26.83 -6.62 5.88
C VAL A 49 27.04 -7.40 4.58
N PRO A 50 27.70 -6.79 3.58
CA PRO A 50 27.84 -7.44 2.28
C PRO A 50 28.82 -8.60 2.32
N TYR A 51 28.54 -9.64 1.53
CA TYR A 51 29.47 -10.71 1.26
C TYR A 51 30.31 -10.38 0.03
N MET A 52 31.61 -10.51 0.15
CA MET A 52 32.56 -10.32 -0.94
C MET A 52 33.02 -11.68 -1.48
N ALA A 53 32.45 -12.11 -2.59
CA ALA A 53 32.73 -13.40 -3.19
C ALA A 53 34.24 -13.64 -3.46
N ALA A 54 34.94 -12.59 -3.94
CA ALA A 54 36.39 -12.66 -4.19
C ALA A 54 37.23 -12.89 -2.93
N ALA A 55 36.73 -12.48 -1.74
CA ALA A 55 37.45 -12.66 -0.47
C ALA A 55 36.88 -13.83 0.33
N GLY A 56 35.75 -14.39 -0.06
CA GLY A 56 35.11 -15.49 0.66
C GLY A 56 34.55 -15.13 2.03
N GLU A 57 34.35 -13.86 2.33
CA GLU A 57 33.96 -13.38 3.65
C GLU A 57 32.95 -12.24 3.61
N VAL A 58 32.18 -12.07 4.70
CA VAL A 58 31.35 -10.88 4.92
C VAL A 58 32.22 -9.70 5.37
N LYS A 59 31.82 -8.50 4.98
CA LYS A 59 32.56 -7.26 5.32
C LYS A 59 31.78 -6.45 6.35
N THR A 60 32.38 -6.25 7.53
CA THR A 60 31.79 -5.52 8.65
C THR A 60 32.04 -3.99 8.60
N LYS A 61 32.97 -3.54 7.77
CA LYS A 61 33.33 -2.12 7.65
C LYS A 61 32.17 -1.20 7.28
N PRO A 62 31.28 -1.53 6.31
CA PRO A 62 30.13 -0.70 5.99
C PRO A 62 29.23 -0.44 7.22
N THR A 63 28.92 -1.46 8.01
CA THR A 63 28.18 -1.35 9.28
C THR A 63 28.91 -0.42 10.26
N GLN A 64 30.22 -0.62 10.48
CA GLN A 64 31.02 0.23 11.38
C GLN A 64 31.00 1.69 10.95
N HIS A 65 31.06 1.99 9.63
CA HIS A 65 31.01 3.35 9.11
C HIS A 65 29.62 3.96 9.30
N SER A 66 28.54 3.22 9.00
CA SER A 66 27.18 3.69 9.20
C SER A 66 26.89 4.02 10.67
N VAL A 67 27.34 3.18 11.60
CA VAL A 67 27.22 3.47 13.04
C VAL A 67 28.05 4.68 13.43
N LYS A 68 29.25 4.86 12.86
CA LYS A 68 30.09 6.04 13.13
C LYS A 68 29.39 7.35 12.71
N GLU A 69 28.73 7.35 11.55
CA GLU A 69 27.94 8.50 11.10
C GLU A 69 26.78 8.79 12.06
N LEU A 70 26.07 7.76 12.51
CA LEU A 70 24.98 7.90 13.49
C LEU A 70 25.49 8.47 14.82
N LEU A 71 26.65 8.00 15.28
CA LEU A 71 27.32 8.54 16.47
C LEU A 71 27.72 9.99 16.31
N SER A 72 28.13 10.43 15.11
CA SER A 72 28.50 11.82 14.85
C SER A 72 27.33 12.79 15.01
N ILE A 73 26.10 12.29 14.83
CA ILE A 73 24.84 13.02 15.07
C ILE A 73 24.45 12.99 16.56
N GLY A 74 25.13 12.20 17.38
CA GLY A 74 24.85 12.06 18.82
C GLY A 74 23.87 10.94 19.16
N ILE A 75 23.65 9.98 18.25
CA ILE A 75 22.78 8.82 18.48
C ILE A 75 23.63 7.56 18.61
N GLN A 76 23.63 6.93 19.80
CA GLN A 76 24.19 5.60 20.02
C GLN A 76 23.12 4.56 19.78
N PRO A 77 23.27 3.64 18.82
CA PRO A 77 22.31 2.55 18.64
C PRO A 77 22.34 1.59 19.84
N ASP A 78 21.18 1.10 20.23
CA ASP A 78 21.02 0.08 21.27
C ASP A 78 21.03 -1.31 20.65
N ILE A 79 20.56 -1.43 19.40
CA ILE A 79 20.47 -2.69 18.64
C ILE A 79 20.95 -2.44 17.21
N LEU A 80 21.68 -3.41 16.67
CA LEU A 80 22.07 -3.45 15.26
C LEU A 80 21.38 -4.64 14.57
N ILE A 81 20.61 -4.36 13.50
CA ILE A 81 20.08 -5.38 12.61
C ILE A 81 20.98 -5.44 11.38
N CYS A 82 21.75 -6.50 11.29
CA CYS A 82 22.76 -6.71 10.25
C CYS A 82 22.17 -7.53 9.10
N ARG A 83 21.65 -6.84 8.06
CA ARG A 83 21.14 -7.50 6.86
C ARG A 83 22.27 -8.02 5.99
N SER A 84 22.13 -9.24 5.49
CA SER A 84 23.08 -9.89 4.60
C SER A 84 22.38 -10.94 3.74
N ASP A 85 22.97 -11.32 2.61
CA ASP A 85 22.50 -12.43 1.78
C ASP A 85 22.67 -13.80 2.49
N ARG A 86 23.41 -13.85 3.58
CA ARG A 86 23.70 -15.04 4.40
C ARG A 86 23.77 -14.71 5.89
N ALA A 87 23.79 -15.73 6.74
CA ALA A 87 23.97 -15.52 8.16
C ALA A 87 25.34 -14.89 8.45
N VAL A 88 25.37 -13.85 9.28
CA VAL A 88 26.61 -13.22 9.75
C VAL A 88 27.27 -14.12 10.80
N PRO A 89 28.52 -14.59 10.60
CA PRO A 89 29.20 -15.48 11.54
C PRO A 89 29.37 -14.86 12.94
N ALA A 90 29.45 -15.70 13.97
CA ALA A 90 29.54 -15.23 15.36
C ALA A 90 30.79 -14.36 15.62
N ASN A 91 31.95 -14.72 15.06
CA ASN A 91 33.17 -13.91 15.16
C ASN A 91 33.01 -12.52 14.53
N GLU A 92 32.29 -12.40 13.42
CA GLU A 92 32.01 -11.11 12.78
C GLU A 92 30.96 -10.30 13.55
N ARG A 93 29.95 -10.95 14.17
CA ARG A 93 29.02 -10.30 15.09
C ARG A 93 29.73 -9.74 16.32
N ALA A 94 30.62 -10.52 16.95
CA ALA A 94 31.43 -10.04 18.07
C ALA A 94 32.31 -8.86 17.69
N LYS A 95 32.89 -8.84 16.49
CA LYS A 95 33.66 -7.74 15.93
C LYS A 95 32.79 -6.49 15.69
N ILE A 96 31.57 -6.63 15.12
CA ILE A 96 30.62 -5.54 14.97
C ILE A 96 30.26 -4.96 16.35
N ALA A 97 29.92 -5.82 17.31
CA ALA A 97 29.59 -5.44 18.67
C ALA A 97 30.68 -4.56 19.30
N LEU A 98 31.93 -5.03 19.21
CA LEU A 98 33.08 -4.31 19.77
C LEU A 98 33.27 -2.92 19.13
N PHE A 99 33.28 -2.83 17.78
CA PHE A 99 33.56 -1.59 17.07
C PHE A 99 32.39 -0.61 17.03
N CYS A 100 31.17 -1.08 17.25
CA CYS A 100 29.95 -0.27 17.28
C CYS A 100 29.47 0.05 18.70
N ASN A 101 30.20 -0.40 19.73
CA ASN A 101 29.90 -0.17 21.13
C ASN A 101 28.47 -0.62 21.52
N VAL A 102 28.08 -1.84 21.10
CA VAL A 102 26.82 -2.48 21.45
C VAL A 102 27.10 -3.88 22.04
N PRO A 103 26.22 -4.38 22.92
CA PRO A 103 26.36 -5.77 23.40
C PRO A 103 26.24 -6.77 22.24
N GLU A 104 27.00 -7.88 22.26
CA GLU A 104 26.96 -8.89 21.20
C GLU A 104 25.54 -9.46 20.99
N LYS A 105 24.78 -9.65 22.06
CA LYS A 105 23.35 -10.07 22.01
C LYS A 105 22.42 -9.08 21.34
N ALA A 106 22.86 -7.82 21.14
CA ALA A 106 22.10 -6.78 20.43
C ALA A 106 22.52 -6.66 18.96
N VAL A 107 23.44 -7.51 18.49
CA VAL A 107 23.80 -7.61 17.06
C VAL A 107 23.05 -8.78 16.45
N ILE A 108 21.98 -8.45 15.76
CA ILE A 108 21.04 -9.40 15.15
C ILE A 108 21.45 -9.66 13.70
N SER A 109 21.61 -10.92 13.32
CA SER A 109 21.88 -11.31 11.93
C SER A 109 20.58 -11.51 11.18
N LEU A 110 20.27 -10.63 10.23
CA LEU A 110 19.08 -10.74 9.40
C LEU A 110 19.48 -11.20 8.00
N LYS A 111 19.37 -12.50 7.76
CA LYS A 111 19.58 -13.09 6.44
C LYS A 111 18.41 -12.74 5.53
N ASP A 112 18.71 -12.42 4.26
CA ASP A 112 17.68 -12.29 3.23
C ASP A 112 16.85 -13.57 3.11
N VAL A 113 15.54 -13.41 3.02
CA VAL A 113 14.55 -14.49 3.00
C VAL A 113 13.69 -14.38 1.75
N ASP A 114 13.13 -15.48 1.33
CA ASP A 114 12.20 -15.58 0.21
C ASP A 114 10.80 -15.00 0.53
N SER A 115 10.44 -14.92 1.82
CA SER A 115 9.21 -14.30 2.29
C SER A 115 9.47 -13.44 3.52
N ILE A 116 8.96 -12.19 3.50
CA ILE A 116 9.07 -11.25 4.62
C ILE A 116 8.35 -11.76 5.88
N TYR A 117 7.38 -12.66 5.74
CA TYR A 117 6.65 -13.26 6.86
C TYR A 117 7.50 -14.18 7.72
N LYS A 118 8.66 -14.64 7.22
CA LYS A 118 9.64 -15.42 8.00
C LYS A 118 10.48 -14.57 8.95
N ILE A 119 10.54 -13.25 8.74
CA ILE A 119 11.38 -12.33 9.53
C ILE A 119 11.03 -12.34 11.03
N PRO A 120 9.75 -12.25 11.46
CA PRO A 120 9.43 -12.29 12.89
C PRO A 120 9.98 -13.50 13.62
N GLY A 121 9.89 -14.70 13.01
CA GLY A 121 10.46 -15.92 13.56
C GLY A 121 11.99 -15.88 13.66
N LEU A 122 12.67 -15.32 12.66
CA LEU A 122 14.13 -15.15 12.68
C LEU A 122 14.59 -14.18 13.76
N LEU A 123 13.86 -13.10 14.00
CA LEU A 123 14.17 -12.12 15.04
C LEU A 123 13.93 -12.71 16.43
N LYS A 124 12.78 -13.38 16.63
CA LYS A 124 12.48 -14.10 17.89
C LYS A 124 13.53 -15.16 18.22
N SER A 125 13.94 -15.96 17.24
CA SER A 125 14.94 -17.02 17.44
C SER A 125 16.31 -16.51 17.94
N GLN A 126 16.57 -15.20 17.75
CA GLN A 126 17.78 -14.54 18.25
C GLN A 126 17.53 -13.73 19.54
N GLY A 127 16.30 -13.77 20.08
CA GLY A 127 15.93 -13.14 21.34
C GLY A 127 15.80 -11.61 21.27
N LEU A 128 15.47 -11.06 20.07
CA LEU A 128 15.31 -9.63 19.91
C LEU A 128 14.13 -9.06 20.71
N ASP A 129 12.99 -9.76 20.70
CA ASP A 129 11.79 -9.44 21.46
C ASP A 129 12.06 -9.40 22.97
N ASP A 130 12.70 -10.46 23.50
CA ASP A 130 13.13 -10.52 24.90
C ASP A 130 14.10 -9.39 25.28
N TYR A 131 15.03 -9.06 24.37
CA TYR A 131 15.97 -7.97 24.57
C TYR A 131 15.26 -6.63 24.70
N ILE A 132 14.29 -6.34 23.82
CA ILE A 132 13.49 -5.12 23.83
C ILE A 132 12.63 -5.05 25.11
N CYS A 133 11.93 -6.13 25.45
CA CYS A 133 11.10 -6.19 26.67
C CYS A 133 11.93 -5.92 27.92
N LYS A 134 13.11 -6.53 28.05
CA LYS A 134 14.03 -6.25 29.14
C LYS A 134 14.54 -4.82 29.16
N ARG A 135 14.83 -4.25 28.00
CA ARG A 135 15.33 -2.87 27.89
C ARG A 135 14.33 -1.84 28.36
N PHE A 136 13.05 -2.05 28.09
CA PHE A 136 11.94 -1.21 28.53
C PHE A 136 11.32 -1.65 29.86
N SER A 137 11.85 -2.68 30.53
CA SER A 137 11.26 -3.25 31.74
C SER A 137 9.79 -3.66 31.58
N LEU A 138 9.42 -4.12 30.39
CA LEU A 138 8.10 -4.62 30.07
C LEU A 138 7.95 -6.06 30.56
N ASN A 139 6.85 -6.35 31.25
CA ASN A 139 6.49 -7.70 31.66
C ASN A 139 5.52 -8.30 30.65
N CYS A 140 6.08 -8.80 29.54
CA CYS A 140 5.30 -9.40 28.46
C CYS A 140 5.38 -10.93 28.53
N PRO A 141 4.31 -11.64 28.15
CA PRO A 141 4.38 -13.07 27.92
C PRO A 141 5.30 -13.37 26.74
N GLU A 142 5.73 -14.64 26.62
CA GLU A 142 6.47 -15.08 25.43
C GLU A 142 5.66 -14.82 24.17
N ALA A 143 6.33 -14.32 23.11
CA ALA A 143 5.68 -14.01 21.84
C ALA A 143 5.11 -15.28 21.19
N ASN A 144 3.81 -15.25 20.87
CA ASN A 144 3.14 -16.31 20.12
C ASN A 144 3.13 -15.94 18.63
N LEU A 145 3.83 -16.70 17.81
CA LEU A 145 3.92 -16.49 16.35
C LEU A 145 3.09 -17.50 15.54
N SER A 146 2.18 -18.25 16.16
CA SER A 146 1.41 -19.30 15.48
C SER A 146 0.61 -18.78 14.27
N GLU A 147 0.07 -17.56 14.33
CA GLU A 147 -0.63 -16.93 13.19
C GLU A 147 0.35 -16.59 12.05
N TRP A 148 1.57 -16.15 12.37
CA TRP A 148 2.63 -15.94 11.37
C TRP A 148 3.10 -17.25 10.74
N GLU A 149 3.24 -18.31 11.51
CA GLU A 149 3.58 -19.63 11.02
C GLU A 149 2.49 -20.18 10.08
N GLN A 150 1.22 -19.90 10.37
CA GLN A 150 0.11 -20.24 9.49
C GLN A 150 0.18 -19.49 8.16
N VAL A 151 0.48 -18.18 8.17
CA VAL A 151 0.67 -17.39 6.94
C VAL A 151 1.82 -17.95 6.08
N ILE A 152 2.95 -18.31 6.71
CA ILE A 152 4.10 -18.91 6.01
C ILE A 152 3.69 -20.27 5.40
N PHE A 153 2.92 -21.06 6.13
CA PHE A 153 2.44 -22.35 5.64
C PHE A 153 1.51 -22.20 4.44
N GLU A 154 0.56 -21.25 4.49
CA GLU A 154 -0.38 -20.98 3.40
C GLU A 154 0.32 -20.44 2.15
N GLU A 155 1.31 -19.55 2.32
CA GLU A 155 2.14 -19.05 1.23
C GLU A 155 2.92 -20.18 0.52
N ALA A 156 3.45 -21.13 1.30
CA ALA A 156 4.23 -22.25 0.77
C ALA A 156 3.36 -23.38 0.17
N ASN A 157 2.08 -23.45 0.51
CA ASN A 157 1.18 -24.55 0.13
C ASN A 157 -0.13 -24.04 -0.50
N PRO A 158 -0.09 -23.28 -1.60
CA PRO A 158 -1.29 -22.86 -2.30
C PRO A 158 -2.01 -24.08 -2.91
N VAL A 159 -3.33 -24.05 -2.96
CA VAL A 159 -4.15 -25.12 -3.56
C VAL A 159 -4.46 -24.86 -5.03
N SER A 160 -4.30 -23.62 -5.48
CA SER A 160 -4.49 -23.20 -6.87
C SER A 160 -3.68 -21.96 -7.17
N GLU A 161 -3.70 -21.55 -8.42
CA GLU A 161 -2.98 -20.38 -8.93
C GLU A 161 -3.92 -19.52 -9.78
N VAL A 162 -3.79 -18.20 -9.69
CA VAL A 162 -4.51 -17.24 -10.53
C VAL A 162 -3.56 -16.18 -11.06
N THR A 163 -3.81 -15.75 -12.29
CA THR A 163 -3.07 -14.66 -12.94
C THR A 163 -3.93 -13.42 -13.01
N ILE A 164 -3.54 -12.37 -12.29
CA ILE A 164 -4.24 -11.08 -12.27
C ILE A 164 -3.48 -10.09 -13.14
N GLY A 165 -4.14 -9.55 -14.17
CA GLY A 165 -3.61 -8.43 -14.95
C GLY A 165 -3.80 -7.12 -14.21
N MET A 166 -2.73 -6.48 -13.78
CA MET A 166 -2.77 -5.12 -13.26
C MET A 166 -2.47 -4.14 -14.38
N VAL A 167 -3.52 -3.48 -14.90
CA VAL A 167 -3.41 -2.54 -16.02
C VAL A 167 -3.34 -1.13 -15.50
N GLY A 168 -2.17 -0.51 -15.58
CA GLY A 168 -1.90 0.78 -14.93
C GLY A 168 -1.01 1.71 -15.73
N LYS A 169 -0.81 2.92 -15.18
CA LYS A 169 0.00 3.99 -15.79
C LYS A 169 1.45 4.04 -15.27
N TYR A 170 1.71 3.45 -14.10
CA TYR A 170 2.97 3.62 -13.36
C TYR A 170 3.67 2.29 -13.14
N ILE A 171 3.55 1.37 -14.10
CA ILE A 171 4.11 0.01 -13.98
C ILE A 171 5.64 -0.01 -13.93
N GLU A 172 6.30 1.01 -14.47
CA GLU A 172 7.77 1.17 -14.40
C GLU A 172 8.27 1.63 -13.03
N LEU A 173 7.34 2.04 -12.14
CA LEU A 173 7.64 2.49 -10.78
C LEU A 173 7.17 1.43 -9.78
N PRO A 174 8.01 0.48 -9.36
CA PRO A 174 7.61 -0.66 -8.52
C PRO A 174 6.88 -0.25 -7.23
N ASP A 175 7.28 0.87 -6.64
CA ASP A 175 6.70 1.36 -5.39
C ASP A 175 5.31 1.97 -5.54
N ALA A 176 4.92 2.39 -6.77
CA ALA A 176 3.63 3.02 -7.01
C ALA A 176 2.44 2.09 -6.68
N TYR A 177 2.61 0.79 -6.91
CA TYR A 177 1.56 -0.22 -6.71
C TYR A 177 1.85 -1.23 -5.60
N LYS A 178 2.92 -1.03 -4.82
CA LYS A 178 3.36 -1.97 -3.80
C LYS A 178 2.24 -2.39 -2.84
N SER A 179 1.48 -1.42 -2.31
CA SER A 179 0.38 -1.72 -1.38
C SER A 179 -0.75 -2.54 -2.02
N VAL A 180 -1.06 -2.28 -3.30
CA VAL A 180 -2.09 -3.03 -4.03
C VAL A 180 -1.60 -4.45 -4.33
N ILE A 181 -0.34 -4.60 -4.72
CA ILE A 181 0.31 -5.90 -4.95
C ILE A 181 0.28 -6.74 -3.67
N GLU A 182 0.67 -6.16 -2.54
CA GLU A 182 0.62 -6.88 -1.26
C GLU A 182 -0.82 -7.20 -0.83
N ALA A 183 -1.79 -6.31 -1.06
CA ALA A 183 -3.20 -6.60 -0.79
C ALA A 183 -3.72 -7.78 -1.61
N LEU A 184 -3.35 -7.90 -2.89
CA LEU A 184 -3.69 -9.04 -3.74
C LEU A 184 -3.05 -10.34 -3.21
N LYS A 185 -1.79 -10.29 -2.79
CA LYS A 185 -1.11 -11.44 -2.17
C LYS A 185 -1.81 -11.87 -0.88
N HIS A 186 -2.18 -10.90 -0.01
CA HIS A 186 -2.94 -11.21 1.21
C HIS A 186 -4.30 -11.86 0.91
N GLY A 187 -4.98 -11.38 -0.14
CA GLY A 187 -6.20 -12.03 -0.63
C GLY A 187 -5.94 -13.46 -1.08
N GLY A 188 -4.84 -13.69 -1.78
CA GLY A 188 -4.37 -15.03 -2.16
C GLY A 188 -4.10 -15.94 -0.96
N LEU A 189 -3.33 -15.46 0.02
CA LEU A 189 -3.04 -16.20 1.26
C LEU A 189 -4.34 -16.62 1.96
N LYS A 190 -5.27 -15.68 2.15
CA LYS A 190 -6.56 -15.96 2.79
C LYS A 190 -7.36 -17.05 2.09
N ASN A 191 -7.25 -17.16 0.77
CA ASN A 191 -7.95 -18.13 -0.06
C ASN A 191 -7.06 -19.34 -0.42
N ARG A 192 -5.82 -19.42 0.07
CA ARG A 192 -4.82 -20.42 -0.27
C ARG A 192 -4.56 -20.52 -1.77
N VAL A 193 -4.47 -19.36 -2.43
CA VAL A 193 -4.25 -19.22 -3.87
C VAL A 193 -2.93 -18.49 -4.11
N SER A 194 -2.09 -19.04 -4.99
CA SER A 194 -0.92 -18.32 -5.50
C SER A 194 -1.36 -17.25 -6.48
N VAL A 195 -0.99 -15.99 -6.24
CA VAL A 195 -1.38 -14.86 -7.09
C VAL A 195 -0.19 -14.42 -7.93
N ASN A 196 -0.28 -14.66 -9.24
CA ASN A 196 0.65 -14.13 -10.22
C ASN A 196 0.14 -12.78 -10.73
N ILE A 197 0.92 -11.72 -10.55
CA ILE A 197 0.55 -10.38 -10.98
C ILE A 197 1.30 -10.04 -12.27
N LYS A 198 0.56 -9.87 -13.37
CA LYS A 198 1.08 -9.40 -14.65
C LYS A 198 0.88 -7.90 -14.76
N LEU A 199 1.95 -7.13 -14.66
CA LEU A 199 1.92 -5.68 -14.85
C LEU A 199 1.81 -5.37 -16.35
N ILE A 200 0.84 -4.55 -16.73
CA ILE A 200 0.55 -4.18 -18.12
C ILE A 200 0.41 -2.66 -18.20
N ASP A 201 1.18 -2.01 -19.06
CA ASP A 201 0.98 -0.58 -19.33
C ASP A 201 -0.32 -0.36 -20.11
N SER A 202 -1.13 0.56 -19.62
CA SER A 202 -2.38 0.91 -20.29
C SER A 202 -2.17 1.45 -21.71
N GLN A 203 -1.05 2.11 -22.01
CA GLN A 203 -0.69 2.52 -23.34
C GLN A 203 -0.36 1.33 -24.28
N ASP A 204 0.15 0.23 -23.73
CA ASP A 204 0.32 -0.99 -24.50
C ASP A 204 -1.02 -1.58 -24.95
N VAL A 205 -2.08 -1.44 -24.14
CA VAL A 205 -3.43 -1.84 -24.56
C VAL A 205 -3.93 -0.95 -25.71
N GLU A 206 -3.65 0.37 -25.66
CA GLU A 206 -4.02 1.30 -26.75
C GLU A 206 -3.32 0.94 -28.08
N THR A 207 -2.05 0.57 -28.01
CA THR A 207 -1.21 0.38 -29.21
C THR A 207 -1.23 -1.04 -29.75
N ARG A 208 -1.31 -2.05 -28.87
CA ARG A 208 -1.22 -3.48 -29.23
C ARG A 208 -2.57 -4.19 -29.19
N GLY A 209 -3.61 -3.50 -28.66
CA GLY A 209 -4.96 -4.05 -28.53
C GLY A 209 -5.11 -5.04 -27.37
N VAL A 210 -6.30 -5.64 -27.29
CA VAL A 210 -6.74 -6.50 -26.17
C VAL A 210 -6.10 -7.88 -26.12
N GLU A 211 -5.33 -8.26 -27.15
CA GLU A 211 -4.66 -9.58 -27.20
C GLU A 211 -3.73 -9.80 -25.99
N ILE A 212 -3.13 -8.74 -25.46
CA ILE A 212 -2.23 -8.80 -24.30
C ILE A 212 -2.95 -9.10 -22.99
N LEU A 213 -4.29 -8.98 -22.98
CA LEU A 213 -5.17 -9.25 -21.83
C LEU A 213 -5.69 -10.70 -21.83
N LYS A 214 -5.46 -11.47 -22.88
CA LYS A 214 -5.92 -12.85 -22.96
C LYS A 214 -5.19 -13.74 -21.96
N GLY A 215 -5.93 -14.71 -21.41
CA GLY A 215 -5.42 -15.68 -20.45
C GLY A 215 -5.26 -15.14 -19.02
N LEU A 216 -5.83 -13.97 -18.73
CA LEU A 216 -5.95 -13.45 -17.36
C LEU A 216 -7.20 -14.03 -16.68
N ASP A 217 -7.06 -14.44 -15.42
CA ASP A 217 -8.17 -14.90 -14.62
C ASP A 217 -8.98 -13.76 -14.01
N ALA A 218 -8.31 -12.61 -13.76
CA ALA A 218 -8.95 -11.38 -13.29
C ALA A 218 -8.15 -10.16 -13.76
N ILE A 219 -8.79 -9.00 -13.74
CA ILE A 219 -8.18 -7.72 -14.08
C ILE A 219 -8.37 -6.72 -12.95
N LEU A 220 -7.28 -6.03 -12.57
CA LEU A 220 -7.30 -4.90 -11.68
C LEU A 220 -6.80 -3.65 -12.39
N VAL A 221 -7.58 -2.56 -12.33
CA VAL A 221 -7.16 -1.24 -12.81
C VAL A 221 -7.01 -0.31 -11.61
N PRO A 222 -5.78 0.08 -11.24
CA PRO A 222 -5.52 0.91 -10.07
C PRO A 222 -5.83 2.39 -10.31
N GLY A 223 -5.69 3.20 -9.28
CA GLY A 223 -5.77 4.66 -9.33
C GLY A 223 -4.66 5.28 -10.17
N GLY A 224 -4.92 6.49 -10.66
CA GLY A 224 -3.98 7.29 -11.44
C GLY A 224 -4.56 8.67 -11.73
N PHE A 225 -3.74 9.54 -12.32
CA PHE A 225 -4.12 10.91 -12.68
C PHE A 225 -3.76 11.22 -14.14
N GLY A 226 -4.50 12.15 -14.73
CA GLY A 226 -4.23 12.65 -16.08
C GLY A 226 -4.63 11.70 -17.21
N TYR A 227 -4.55 12.21 -18.43
CA TYR A 227 -5.14 11.59 -19.62
C TYR A 227 -4.35 10.38 -20.19
N ARG A 228 -3.04 10.28 -19.94
CA ARG A 228 -2.18 9.24 -20.51
C ARG A 228 -2.73 7.83 -20.21
N GLY A 229 -2.91 7.00 -21.25
CA GLY A 229 -3.33 5.59 -21.12
C GLY A 229 -4.78 5.38 -20.68
N VAL A 230 -5.62 6.42 -20.65
CA VAL A 230 -7.02 6.32 -20.20
C VAL A 230 -7.86 5.48 -21.12
N GLU A 231 -7.72 5.64 -22.44
CA GLU A 231 -8.49 4.86 -23.42
C GLU A 231 -8.09 3.37 -23.38
N GLY A 232 -6.82 3.06 -23.09
CA GLY A 232 -6.38 1.68 -22.81
C GLY A 232 -7.03 1.08 -21.57
N MET A 233 -7.20 1.87 -20.50
CA MET A 233 -7.93 1.43 -19.32
C MET A 233 -9.42 1.22 -19.59
N ILE A 234 -10.06 2.13 -20.35
CA ILE A 234 -11.47 1.99 -20.77
C ILE A 234 -11.63 0.73 -21.64
N THR A 235 -10.73 0.52 -22.60
CA THR A 235 -10.70 -0.69 -23.43
C THR A 235 -10.52 -1.96 -22.60
N THR A 236 -9.69 -1.89 -21.57
CA THR A 236 -9.49 -2.99 -20.61
C THR A 236 -10.77 -3.31 -19.82
N ALA A 237 -11.47 -2.31 -19.31
CA ALA A 237 -12.74 -2.49 -18.61
C ALA A 237 -13.80 -3.11 -19.53
N ARG A 238 -13.89 -2.61 -20.79
CA ARG A 238 -14.75 -3.20 -21.82
C ARG A 238 -14.42 -4.66 -22.09
N PHE A 239 -13.15 -4.99 -22.27
CA PHE A 239 -12.72 -6.38 -22.51
C PHE A 239 -13.10 -7.29 -21.35
N ALA A 240 -12.90 -6.85 -20.12
CA ALA A 240 -13.29 -7.61 -18.93
C ALA A 240 -14.80 -7.87 -18.90
N ARG A 241 -15.62 -6.85 -19.10
CA ARG A 241 -17.09 -6.96 -19.13
C ARG A 241 -17.58 -7.88 -20.26
N GLU A 242 -17.09 -7.69 -21.48
CA GLU A 242 -17.53 -8.48 -22.65
C GLU A 242 -17.11 -9.96 -22.58
N ASN A 243 -16.05 -10.27 -21.84
CA ASN A 243 -15.54 -11.64 -21.67
C ASN A 243 -15.85 -12.25 -20.30
N ASN A 244 -16.66 -11.59 -19.45
CA ASN A 244 -17.01 -12.03 -18.09
C ASN A 244 -15.77 -12.31 -17.23
N ILE A 245 -14.71 -11.50 -17.37
CA ILE A 245 -13.52 -11.58 -16.52
C ILE A 245 -13.74 -10.72 -15.28
N PRO A 246 -13.55 -11.24 -14.06
CA PRO A 246 -13.63 -10.45 -12.84
C PRO A 246 -12.78 -9.18 -12.93
N TYR A 247 -13.39 -8.04 -12.61
CA TYR A 247 -12.76 -6.73 -12.73
C TYR A 247 -12.83 -5.98 -11.39
N LEU A 248 -11.71 -5.42 -10.96
CA LEU A 248 -11.65 -4.51 -9.81
C LEU A 248 -11.05 -3.17 -10.26
N GLY A 249 -11.85 -2.11 -10.23
CA GLY A 249 -11.42 -0.75 -10.49
C GLY A 249 -11.25 0.04 -9.19
N ILE A 250 -10.06 0.58 -8.95
CA ILE A 250 -9.78 1.42 -7.77
C ILE A 250 -9.62 2.87 -8.23
N CYS A 251 -10.40 3.81 -7.67
CA CYS A 251 -10.33 5.24 -7.98
C CYS A 251 -10.53 5.47 -9.50
N LEU A 252 -9.48 5.84 -10.25
CA LEU A 252 -9.55 5.97 -11.70
C LEU A 252 -10.03 4.67 -12.38
N GLY A 253 -9.65 3.50 -11.87
CA GLY A 253 -10.10 2.21 -12.41
C GLY A 253 -11.63 2.04 -12.36
N MET A 254 -12.27 2.47 -11.29
CA MET A 254 -13.73 2.49 -11.18
C MET A 254 -14.34 3.52 -12.16
N GLN A 255 -13.72 4.70 -12.27
CA GLN A 255 -14.20 5.77 -13.16
C GLN A 255 -14.16 5.35 -14.63
N VAL A 256 -13.08 4.68 -15.09
CA VAL A 256 -12.99 4.21 -16.48
C VAL A 256 -13.98 3.09 -16.78
N ALA A 257 -14.28 2.22 -15.80
CA ALA A 257 -15.32 1.21 -15.97
C ALA A 257 -16.71 1.86 -16.12
N LEU A 258 -17.00 2.90 -15.35
CA LEU A 258 -18.23 3.68 -15.50
C LEU A 258 -18.32 4.35 -16.88
N ILE A 259 -17.22 4.92 -17.37
CA ILE A 259 -17.14 5.54 -18.70
C ILE A 259 -17.38 4.49 -19.79
N ASP A 260 -16.76 3.29 -19.69
CA ASP A 260 -17.03 2.19 -20.62
C ASP A 260 -18.51 1.83 -20.63
N TYR A 261 -19.08 1.58 -19.44
CA TYR A 261 -20.48 1.20 -19.32
C TYR A 261 -21.43 2.25 -19.90
N ALA A 262 -21.18 3.52 -19.61
CA ALA A 262 -21.95 4.63 -20.15
C ALA A 262 -21.88 4.68 -21.69
N ARG A 263 -20.69 4.53 -22.26
CA ARG A 263 -20.49 4.57 -23.73
C ARG A 263 -21.15 3.40 -24.45
N HIS A 264 -20.99 2.20 -23.94
CA HIS A 264 -21.28 0.97 -24.70
C HIS A 264 -22.56 0.23 -24.25
N VAL A 265 -23.09 0.54 -23.07
CA VAL A 265 -24.30 -0.11 -22.54
C VAL A 265 -25.42 0.91 -22.36
N ALA A 266 -25.16 2.06 -21.75
CA ALA A 266 -26.18 3.08 -21.51
C ALA A 266 -26.39 4.03 -22.72
N ASN A 267 -25.75 3.79 -23.87
CA ASN A 267 -25.89 4.56 -25.11
C ASN A 267 -25.56 6.05 -24.95
N MET A 268 -24.65 6.39 -24.05
CA MET A 268 -24.13 7.75 -23.86
C MET A 268 -22.87 7.94 -24.69
N GLU A 269 -23.03 8.09 -26.00
CA GLU A 269 -21.92 8.25 -26.93
C GLU A 269 -20.98 9.40 -26.49
N ASN A 270 -19.67 9.13 -26.44
CA ASN A 270 -18.62 10.04 -25.98
C ASN A 270 -18.71 10.45 -24.49
N ALA A 271 -19.37 9.64 -23.65
CA ALA A 271 -19.31 9.83 -22.19
C ALA A 271 -17.86 9.85 -21.70
N ASN A 272 -17.56 10.75 -20.76
CA ASN A 272 -16.18 10.92 -20.29
C ASN A 272 -16.15 11.50 -18.87
N SER A 273 -14.95 11.71 -18.36
CA SER A 273 -14.66 12.52 -17.18
C SER A 273 -14.35 13.97 -17.58
N THR A 274 -14.81 14.95 -16.82
CA THR A 274 -14.40 16.35 -16.99
C THR A 274 -12.91 16.58 -16.70
N GLU A 275 -12.23 15.63 -16.06
CA GLU A 275 -10.76 15.63 -15.92
C GLU A 275 -10.06 15.52 -17.28
N PHE A 276 -10.62 14.73 -18.21
CA PHE A 276 -9.98 14.42 -19.48
C PHE A 276 -10.56 15.24 -20.63
N VAL A 277 -11.87 15.47 -20.61
CA VAL A 277 -12.60 16.25 -21.61
C VAL A 277 -13.55 17.20 -20.88
N PRO A 278 -13.12 18.44 -20.58
CA PRO A 278 -13.92 19.40 -19.79
C PRO A 278 -15.34 19.63 -20.32
N ASP A 279 -15.48 19.72 -21.64
CA ASP A 279 -16.76 20.02 -22.31
C ASP A 279 -17.44 18.75 -22.88
N CYS A 280 -17.24 17.58 -22.28
CA CYS A 280 -17.87 16.36 -22.78
C CYS A 280 -19.40 16.41 -22.62
N LYS A 281 -20.12 15.87 -23.62
CA LYS A 281 -21.59 15.86 -23.65
C LYS A 281 -22.22 15.12 -22.47
N TYR A 282 -21.59 14.06 -22.05
CA TYR A 282 -22.02 13.22 -20.93
C TYR A 282 -20.89 13.10 -19.90
N PRO A 283 -20.77 14.07 -18.97
CA PRO A 283 -19.77 14.04 -17.91
C PRO A 283 -20.17 13.07 -16.81
N VAL A 284 -20.04 11.76 -17.07
CA VAL A 284 -20.43 10.70 -16.11
C VAL A 284 -19.55 10.66 -14.88
N VAL A 285 -18.33 11.22 -15.01
CA VAL A 285 -17.42 11.50 -13.92
C VAL A 285 -17.12 13.00 -13.96
N ALA A 286 -17.29 13.70 -12.85
CA ALA A 286 -17.13 15.14 -12.80
C ALA A 286 -16.46 15.60 -11.50
N LEU A 287 -15.98 16.85 -11.51
CA LEU A 287 -15.46 17.49 -10.30
C LEU A 287 -16.60 17.60 -9.27
N ILE A 288 -16.27 17.41 -8.01
CA ILE A 288 -17.22 17.59 -6.90
C ILE A 288 -17.57 19.10 -6.84
N THR A 289 -18.76 19.44 -7.29
CA THR A 289 -19.24 20.83 -7.32
C THR A 289 -20.14 21.19 -6.15
N GLU A 290 -20.74 20.18 -5.53
CA GLU A 290 -21.64 20.34 -4.39
C GLU A 290 -21.24 19.37 -3.28
N TRP A 291 -21.07 19.88 -2.07
CA TRP A 291 -20.94 19.00 -0.92
C TRP A 291 -21.71 19.59 0.27
N ARG A 292 -22.11 18.72 1.17
CA ARG A 292 -22.72 19.13 2.43
C ARG A 292 -21.66 19.19 3.51
N ASP A 293 -21.59 20.31 4.22
CA ASP A 293 -20.75 20.44 5.41
C ASP A 293 -21.27 19.55 6.56
N GLU A 294 -20.53 19.53 7.68
CA GLU A 294 -20.92 18.78 8.89
C GLU A 294 -22.27 19.22 9.48
N ASN A 295 -22.77 20.39 9.11
CA ASN A 295 -24.02 20.99 9.56
C ASN A 295 -25.17 20.80 8.54
N GLY A 296 -24.91 20.14 7.41
CA GLY A 296 -25.91 19.86 6.37
C GLY A 296 -26.13 21.01 5.37
N ASN A 297 -25.32 22.08 5.40
CA ASN A 297 -25.39 23.15 4.42
C ASN A 297 -24.74 22.73 3.11
N VAL A 298 -25.38 23.08 1.98
CA VAL A 298 -24.83 22.80 0.64
C VAL A 298 -23.83 23.91 0.28
N GLU A 299 -22.56 23.57 0.19
CA GLU A 299 -21.55 24.43 -0.41
C GLU A 299 -21.45 24.13 -1.92
N VAL A 300 -21.77 25.12 -2.74
CA VAL A 300 -21.56 25.06 -4.19
C VAL A 300 -20.20 25.63 -4.52
N ARG A 301 -19.34 24.82 -5.13
CA ARG A 301 -18.01 25.25 -5.59
C ARG A 301 -17.97 25.31 -7.12
N SER A 302 -17.36 26.35 -7.65
CA SER A 302 -17.11 26.49 -9.07
C SER A 302 -15.71 26.03 -9.43
N GLU A 303 -15.45 25.69 -10.70
CA GLU A 303 -14.11 25.36 -11.22
C GLU A 303 -13.05 26.43 -10.95
N LYS A 304 -13.47 27.66 -10.59
CA LYS A 304 -12.59 28.78 -10.23
C LYS A 304 -12.25 28.84 -8.73
N SER A 305 -12.82 27.94 -7.91
CA SER A 305 -12.49 27.85 -6.49
C SER A 305 -11.12 27.22 -6.30
N ASP A 306 -10.44 27.54 -5.19
CA ASP A 306 -9.13 26.98 -4.87
C ASP A 306 -9.17 25.44 -4.88
N LEU A 307 -8.53 24.84 -5.90
CA LEU A 307 -8.52 23.39 -6.13
C LEU A 307 -7.87 22.57 -5.00
N GLY A 308 -7.09 23.23 -4.13
CA GLY A 308 -6.44 22.56 -2.99
C GLY A 308 -7.43 21.97 -1.97
N GLY A 309 -8.60 22.60 -1.79
CA GLY A 309 -9.63 22.18 -0.84
C GLY A 309 -10.68 21.20 -1.38
N THR A 310 -10.61 20.79 -2.65
CA THR A 310 -11.64 19.93 -3.29
C THR A 310 -11.32 18.44 -3.24
N MET A 311 -10.15 18.03 -2.74
CA MET A 311 -9.79 16.62 -2.68
C MET A 311 -10.50 15.93 -1.52
N ARG A 312 -11.20 14.83 -1.82
CA ARG A 312 -11.67 13.92 -0.77
C ARG A 312 -10.51 13.08 -0.27
N LEU A 313 -10.20 13.23 1.01
CA LEU A 313 -9.08 12.57 1.67
C LEU A 313 -9.52 11.85 2.95
N GLY A 314 -8.86 10.73 3.23
CA GLY A 314 -8.99 10.02 4.49
C GLY A 314 -10.13 9.01 4.54
N ALA A 315 -10.44 8.56 5.75
CA ALA A 315 -11.44 7.55 6.02
C ALA A 315 -12.87 8.10 5.75
N GLN A 316 -13.62 7.40 4.91
CA GLN A 316 -15.01 7.71 4.60
C GLN A 316 -15.88 6.49 4.86
N GLN A 317 -17.02 6.73 5.48
CA GLN A 317 -17.99 5.68 5.75
C GLN A 317 -18.87 5.46 4.50
N CYS A 318 -19.04 4.19 4.11
CA CYS A 318 -19.89 3.78 3.01
C CYS A 318 -20.93 2.76 3.49
N GLN A 319 -22.20 3.01 3.20
CA GLN A 319 -23.29 2.07 3.44
C GLN A 319 -23.46 1.16 2.24
N LEU A 320 -23.45 -0.15 2.46
CA LEU A 320 -23.56 -1.16 1.42
C LEU A 320 -24.99 -1.63 1.24
N VAL A 321 -25.37 -1.86 -0.01
CA VAL A 321 -26.69 -2.38 -0.39
C VAL A 321 -26.83 -3.83 0.06
N ASP A 322 -27.97 -4.20 0.64
CA ASP A 322 -28.19 -5.44 1.37
C ASP A 322 -27.85 -6.73 0.61
N ASP A 323 -28.18 -6.86 -0.63
CA ASP A 323 -27.96 -8.06 -1.44
C ASP A 323 -26.82 -7.92 -2.45
N SER A 324 -25.91 -6.95 -2.23
CA SER A 324 -24.75 -6.71 -3.08
C SER A 324 -23.63 -7.73 -2.81
N LEU A 325 -22.83 -8.02 -3.85
CA LEU A 325 -21.63 -8.85 -3.73
C LEU A 325 -20.63 -8.21 -2.76
N VAL A 326 -20.45 -6.88 -2.83
CA VAL A 326 -19.55 -6.13 -1.96
C VAL A 326 -19.93 -6.35 -0.49
N ARG A 327 -21.23 -6.26 -0.16
CA ARG A 327 -21.70 -6.53 1.21
C ARG A 327 -21.42 -7.97 1.67
N GLN A 328 -21.57 -8.95 0.78
CA GLN A 328 -21.23 -10.33 1.10
C GLN A 328 -19.74 -10.50 1.37
N LEU A 329 -18.87 -9.88 0.54
CA LEU A 329 -17.42 -9.97 0.68
C LEU A 329 -16.93 -9.30 1.96
N TYR A 330 -17.45 -8.12 2.32
CA TYR A 330 -17.09 -7.43 3.56
C TYR A 330 -17.80 -8.00 4.80
N ASN A 331 -18.89 -8.73 4.60
CA ASN A 331 -19.75 -9.26 5.67
C ASN A 331 -20.16 -8.17 6.70
N ALA A 332 -20.45 -6.98 6.19
CA ALA A 332 -20.78 -5.81 7.01
C ALA A 332 -21.74 -4.88 6.25
N PRO A 333 -22.70 -4.25 6.95
CA PRO A 333 -23.62 -3.27 6.33
C PRO A 333 -22.96 -1.95 5.99
N THR A 334 -21.87 -1.63 6.69
CA THR A 334 -21.16 -0.37 6.58
C THR A 334 -19.68 -0.65 6.63
N ILE A 335 -18.94 0.00 5.75
CA ILE A 335 -17.48 -0.09 5.69
C ILE A 335 -16.86 1.30 5.79
N VAL A 336 -15.58 1.35 6.13
CA VAL A 336 -14.80 2.59 6.14
C VAL A 336 -13.64 2.40 5.17
N GLU A 337 -13.67 3.16 4.09
CA GLU A 337 -12.64 3.12 3.05
C GLU A 337 -11.82 4.39 3.03
N ARG A 338 -10.56 4.28 2.63
CA ARG A 338 -9.66 5.43 2.54
C ARG A 338 -9.70 6.04 1.15
N HIS A 339 -10.24 7.24 1.05
CA HIS A 339 -10.40 7.99 -0.20
C HIS A 339 -9.22 8.92 -0.47
N ARG A 340 -8.92 9.09 -1.78
CA ARG A 340 -7.99 10.11 -2.29
C ARG A 340 -8.35 10.41 -3.75
N HIS A 341 -9.35 11.24 -3.96
CA HIS A 341 -9.81 11.63 -5.30
C HIS A 341 -10.47 13.00 -5.32
N ARG A 342 -10.59 13.60 -6.51
CA ARG A 342 -11.28 14.88 -6.79
C ARG A 342 -12.52 14.70 -7.61
N TYR A 343 -12.52 13.73 -8.52
CA TYR A 343 -13.59 13.46 -9.45
C TYR A 343 -14.42 12.31 -8.93
N GLU A 344 -15.73 12.43 -9.07
CA GLU A 344 -16.70 11.45 -8.58
C GLU A 344 -17.74 11.16 -9.66
N VAL A 345 -18.54 10.14 -9.43
CA VAL A 345 -19.68 9.80 -10.27
C VAL A 345 -20.68 10.96 -10.29
N ASN A 346 -21.10 11.36 -11.48
CA ASN A 346 -22.10 12.42 -11.63
C ASN A 346 -23.50 11.88 -11.36
N ASN A 347 -24.05 12.23 -10.21
CA ASN A 347 -25.37 11.76 -9.76
C ASN A 347 -26.52 12.15 -10.69
N MET A 348 -26.38 13.24 -11.46
CA MET A 348 -27.41 13.66 -12.41
C MET A 348 -27.59 12.66 -13.57
N LEU A 349 -26.52 11.92 -13.91
CA LEU A 349 -26.52 10.92 -14.98
C LEU A 349 -26.63 9.48 -14.45
N LEU A 350 -26.46 9.29 -13.15
CA LEU A 350 -26.39 7.97 -12.53
C LEU A 350 -27.64 7.14 -12.77
N LYS A 351 -28.83 7.75 -12.62
CA LYS A 351 -30.11 7.06 -12.84
C LYS A 351 -30.22 6.46 -14.25
N GLN A 352 -29.75 7.15 -15.28
CA GLN A 352 -29.75 6.64 -16.65
C GLN A 352 -28.82 5.44 -16.81
N ILE A 353 -27.72 5.42 -16.08
CA ILE A 353 -26.76 4.31 -16.08
C ILE A 353 -27.32 3.11 -15.30
N GLU A 354 -27.98 3.35 -14.16
CA GLU A 354 -28.67 2.31 -13.39
C GLU A 354 -29.85 1.71 -14.20
N ASP A 355 -30.61 2.53 -14.90
CA ASP A 355 -31.71 2.05 -15.78
C ASP A 355 -31.18 1.19 -16.95
N ALA A 356 -29.90 1.34 -17.32
CA ALA A 356 -29.23 0.47 -18.29
C ALA A 356 -28.67 -0.83 -17.67
N GLY A 357 -28.79 -1.03 -16.35
CA GLY A 357 -28.48 -2.25 -15.64
C GLY A 357 -27.28 -2.21 -14.70
N LEU A 358 -26.54 -1.09 -14.63
CA LEU A 358 -25.47 -0.96 -13.64
C LEU A 358 -26.06 -0.93 -12.23
N ARG A 359 -25.50 -1.71 -11.33
CA ARG A 359 -25.96 -1.74 -9.95
C ARG A 359 -25.03 -0.97 -9.05
N VAL A 360 -25.55 0.02 -8.33
CA VAL A 360 -24.81 0.71 -7.26
C VAL A 360 -24.88 -0.15 -6.00
N ALA A 361 -23.71 -0.58 -5.52
CA ALA A 361 -23.58 -1.50 -4.40
C ALA A 361 -23.31 -0.80 -3.06
N GLY A 362 -22.91 0.47 -3.06
CA GLY A 362 -22.63 1.22 -1.85
C GLY A 362 -22.70 2.74 -2.06
N ARG A 363 -22.99 3.47 -0.97
CA ARG A 363 -23.11 4.93 -0.98
C ARG A 363 -22.44 5.55 0.26
N SER A 364 -21.68 6.61 0.05
CA SER A 364 -21.08 7.40 1.12
C SER A 364 -22.06 8.43 1.68
N GLY A 365 -22.14 8.59 3.00
CA GLY A 365 -23.11 9.49 3.65
C GLY A 365 -22.83 10.99 3.49
N ARG A 366 -21.63 11.38 3.04
CA ARG A 366 -21.26 12.80 2.83
C ARG A 366 -21.40 13.28 1.39
N SER A 367 -21.38 12.39 0.48
CA SER A 367 -21.75 12.58 -0.91
C SER A 367 -22.45 11.32 -1.36
N GLU A 368 -23.24 11.41 -2.36
CA GLU A 368 -23.88 10.24 -2.98
C GLU A 368 -22.86 9.44 -3.80
N GLU A 369 -21.61 9.29 -3.30
CA GLU A 369 -20.58 8.48 -3.93
C GLU A 369 -20.94 7.00 -3.86
N HIS A 370 -20.71 6.30 -4.94
CA HIS A 370 -21.20 4.97 -5.15
C HIS A 370 -20.06 3.97 -5.40
N THR A 371 -20.18 2.80 -4.81
CA THR A 371 -19.50 1.60 -5.25
C THR A 371 -20.42 0.86 -6.20
N SER A 372 -19.98 0.49 -7.37
CA SER A 372 -20.80 -0.20 -8.37
C SER A 372 -20.34 -1.63 -8.59
N GLU A 373 -21.29 -2.51 -8.89
CA GLU A 373 -21.08 -3.88 -9.37
C GLU A 373 -21.46 -3.93 -10.85
N LEU A 374 -20.56 -4.48 -11.67
CA LEU A 374 -20.76 -4.73 -13.10
C LEU A 374 -21.25 -6.17 -13.33
#